data_4e7fe0ec0e6efe2539f3b142de91f8aa
#
_entry.id   4e7fe0ec0e6efe2539f3b142de91f8aa
#
_cell.length_a   1.000
_cell.length_b   1.000
_cell.length_c   1.000
_cell.angle_alpha   90.00
_cell.angle_beta   90.00
_cell.angle_gamma   90.00
#
_symmetry.space_group_name_H-M   'P 1'
#
loop_
_entity.id
_entity.type
_entity.pdbx_description
1 polymer ?
#
loop_
_entity_poly.entity_id
_entity_poly.type
_entity_poly.pdbx_seq_one_letter_code
_entity_poly.pdbx_strand_id
1 'polypeptide(L)'
;MTAPFSNSYDDAQRSRSYDTLEFPGTYYLAYRDLPAIFGEHVRGVRAVDVGCGTGRSTRFLRGLGYQPIGVDISAAMLAKARARDASGDYRLVVDGETDDLPAGEADLIFAGFTFDNVPTRERKVALFTALRRLLAAEGRLVMLGSTPEIYLHEWASFSTKDFPLNRTARCGDLVQTIMLDVDDRRPVDDILWTDDAYRDVFASAGLRMLDVRHPLGRPDEPYAWVSETTVAPWVIYVLAP
;
A
#
# COMPACT_ATOMS: atom_id res chain seq x y z
N MET A 1 23.17 13.38 -7.52
CA MET A 1 22.43 12.50 -8.47
C MET A 1 21.79 11.43 -7.61
N THR A 2 20.48 11.46 -7.41
CA THR A 2 19.74 10.40 -6.74
C THR A 2 19.79 9.16 -7.62
N ALA A 3 20.09 7.99 -7.03
CA ALA A 3 20.05 6.72 -7.73
C ALA A 3 18.67 6.55 -8.41
N PRO A 4 18.60 5.98 -9.62
CA PRO A 4 17.31 5.70 -10.23
C PRO A 4 16.53 4.76 -9.30
N PHE A 5 15.23 5.04 -9.15
CA PHE A 5 14.32 4.18 -8.42
C PHE A 5 14.38 2.77 -9.02
N SER A 6 14.77 1.77 -8.23
CA SER A 6 14.71 0.38 -8.63
C SER A 6 13.58 -0.31 -7.87
N ASN A 7 12.68 -0.94 -8.59
CA ASN A 7 11.63 -1.74 -8.00
C ASN A 7 12.23 -3.06 -7.49
N SER A 8 12.29 -3.26 -6.18
CA SER A 8 12.84 -4.47 -5.57
C SER A 8 12.07 -5.75 -5.95
N TYR A 9 10.84 -5.62 -6.43
CA TYR A 9 9.99 -6.74 -6.89
C TYR A 9 10.22 -7.16 -8.34
N ASP A 10 11.13 -6.51 -9.07
CA ASP A 10 11.62 -7.01 -10.36
C ASP A 10 12.56 -8.23 -10.18
N ASP A 11 13.06 -8.47 -8.94
CA ASP A 11 13.76 -9.70 -8.58
C ASP A 11 12.79 -10.90 -8.58
N ALA A 12 13.10 -11.90 -9.41
CA ALA A 12 12.21 -13.05 -9.62
C ALA A 12 11.99 -13.92 -8.37
N GLN A 13 12.97 -13.99 -7.46
CA GLN A 13 12.83 -14.74 -6.21
C GLN A 13 11.94 -14.00 -5.23
N ARG A 14 12.18 -12.71 -5.02
CA ARG A 14 11.36 -11.85 -4.16
C ARG A 14 9.90 -11.82 -4.63
N SER A 15 9.70 -11.61 -5.92
CA SER A 15 8.39 -11.61 -6.54
C SER A 15 7.66 -12.97 -6.38
N ARG A 16 8.37 -14.13 -6.43
CA ARG A 16 7.75 -15.44 -6.16
C ARG A 16 7.37 -15.61 -4.68
N SER A 17 8.24 -15.24 -3.77
CA SER A 17 7.97 -15.32 -2.34
C SER A 17 6.80 -14.43 -1.94
N TYR A 18 6.76 -13.21 -2.43
CA TYR A 18 5.65 -12.27 -2.18
C TYR A 18 4.32 -12.76 -2.77
N ASP A 19 4.36 -13.46 -3.90
CA ASP A 19 3.18 -14.00 -4.57
C ASP A 19 2.42 -15.04 -3.73
N THR A 20 3.12 -15.77 -2.86
CA THR A 20 2.50 -16.75 -1.95
C THR A 20 1.89 -16.11 -0.69
N LEU A 21 2.16 -14.82 -0.46
CA LEU A 21 1.68 -14.12 0.72
C LEU A 21 0.16 -13.89 0.62
N GLU A 22 -0.59 -14.50 1.53
CA GLU A 22 -2.00 -14.18 1.78
C GLU A 22 -2.07 -13.06 2.84
N PHE A 23 -3.15 -12.85 3.55
CA PHE A 23 -3.23 -11.84 4.62
C PHE A 23 -2.93 -12.42 6.02
N PRO A 24 -1.75 -13.02 6.30
CA PRO A 24 -1.44 -13.62 7.59
C PRO A 24 -0.99 -12.57 8.60
N GLY A 25 -1.11 -12.89 9.88
CA GLY A 25 -0.49 -12.15 10.96
C GLY A 25 -0.74 -10.65 10.90
N THR A 26 0.35 -9.87 10.91
CA THR A 26 0.30 -8.40 10.89
C THR A 26 -0.43 -7.84 9.65
N TYR A 27 -0.37 -8.52 8.49
CA TYR A 27 -1.10 -8.11 7.29
C TYR A 27 -2.62 -8.23 7.41
N TYR A 28 -3.13 -9.13 8.25
CA TYR A 28 -4.56 -9.24 8.53
C TYR A 28 -5.12 -7.90 9.03
N LEU A 29 -4.41 -7.20 9.90
CA LEU A 29 -4.82 -5.91 10.43
C LEU A 29 -4.97 -4.85 9.33
N ALA A 30 -4.11 -4.92 8.31
CA ALA A 30 -4.14 -4.00 7.19
C ALA A 30 -5.46 -4.08 6.40
N TYR A 31 -6.04 -5.28 6.28
CA TYR A 31 -7.20 -5.55 5.44
C TYR A 31 -8.50 -5.76 6.21
N ARG A 32 -8.42 -6.11 7.49
CA ARG A 32 -9.58 -6.44 8.34
C ARG A 32 -10.66 -5.35 8.34
N ASP A 33 -10.24 -4.10 8.46
CA ASP A 33 -11.15 -2.98 8.65
C ASP A 33 -11.55 -2.30 7.33
N LEU A 34 -10.88 -2.62 6.20
CA LEU A 34 -11.14 -1.99 4.90
C LEU A 34 -12.60 -2.13 4.42
N PRO A 35 -13.28 -3.29 4.57
CA PRO A 35 -14.68 -3.40 4.13
C PRO A 35 -15.60 -2.39 4.83
N ALA A 36 -15.39 -2.19 6.14
CA ALA A 36 -16.16 -1.21 6.92
C ALA A 36 -15.83 0.23 6.47
N ILE A 37 -14.55 0.55 6.31
CA ILE A 37 -14.07 1.87 5.84
C ILE A 37 -14.64 2.17 4.45
N PHE A 38 -14.61 1.21 3.52
CA PHE A 38 -15.18 1.41 2.18
C PHE A 38 -16.69 1.60 2.25
N GLY A 39 -17.42 0.81 3.05
CA GLY A 39 -18.86 0.96 3.25
C GLY A 39 -19.26 2.32 3.83
N GLU A 40 -18.40 2.89 4.68
CA GLU A 40 -18.61 4.19 5.33
C GLU A 40 -18.37 5.37 4.36
N HIS A 41 -17.31 5.30 3.56
CA HIS A 41 -16.78 6.45 2.81
C HIS A 41 -17.00 6.39 1.30
N VAL A 42 -17.07 5.20 0.70
CA VAL A 42 -17.13 5.04 -0.77
C VAL A 42 -18.56 4.85 -1.24
N ARG A 43 -18.90 5.50 -2.35
CA ARG A 43 -20.16 5.30 -3.07
C ARG A 43 -19.82 4.92 -4.51
N GLY A 44 -20.53 3.94 -5.05
CA GLY A 44 -20.23 3.37 -6.37
C GLY A 44 -19.28 2.18 -6.31
N VAL A 45 -18.88 1.68 -7.48
CA VAL A 45 -18.16 0.39 -7.59
C VAL A 45 -16.90 0.43 -8.48
N ARG A 46 -16.70 1.53 -9.22
CA ARG A 46 -15.52 1.65 -10.12
C ARG A 46 -14.29 1.91 -9.29
N ALA A 47 -13.31 1.01 -9.37
CA ALA A 47 -12.11 1.12 -8.56
C ALA A 47 -10.83 1.09 -9.40
N VAL A 48 -9.80 1.76 -8.90
CA VAL A 48 -8.42 1.63 -9.39
C VAL A 48 -7.56 1.15 -8.23
N ASP A 49 -6.87 0.03 -8.42
CA ASP A 49 -5.94 -0.56 -7.45
C ASP A 49 -4.51 -0.24 -7.87
N VAL A 50 -3.88 0.70 -7.18
CA VAL A 50 -2.57 1.27 -7.52
C VAL A 50 -1.45 0.50 -6.86
N GLY A 51 -0.47 0.02 -7.64
CA GLY A 51 0.58 -0.87 -7.17
C GLY A 51 0.02 -2.24 -6.82
N CYS A 52 -0.84 -2.77 -7.68
CA CYS A 52 -1.60 -4.01 -7.43
C CYS A 52 -0.73 -5.27 -7.32
N GLY A 53 0.53 -5.21 -7.77
CA GLY A 53 1.47 -6.30 -7.72
C GLY A 53 0.96 -7.56 -8.41
N THR A 54 0.90 -8.67 -7.67
CA THR A 54 0.35 -9.96 -8.15
C THR A 54 -1.18 -10.01 -8.10
N GLY A 55 -1.87 -8.87 -7.93
CA GLY A 55 -3.32 -8.74 -8.00
C GLY A 55 -4.07 -9.16 -6.73
N ARG A 56 -3.40 -9.32 -5.60
CA ARG A 56 -4.03 -9.71 -4.33
C ARG A 56 -5.09 -8.71 -3.89
N SER A 57 -4.73 -7.43 -3.84
CA SER A 57 -5.64 -6.32 -3.51
C SER A 57 -6.76 -6.18 -4.54
N THR A 58 -6.46 -6.33 -5.83
CA THR A 58 -7.45 -6.30 -6.91
C THR A 58 -8.52 -7.37 -6.73
N ARG A 59 -8.11 -8.63 -6.45
CA ARG A 59 -9.04 -9.72 -6.17
C ARG A 59 -9.85 -9.49 -4.89
N PHE A 60 -9.22 -8.91 -3.85
CA PHE A 60 -9.91 -8.53 -2.62
C PHE A 60 -11.01 -7.48 -2.90
N LEU A 61 -10.71 -6.41 -3.63
CA LEU A 61 -11.69 -5.41 -4.03
C LEU A 61 -12.83 -6.01 -4.83
N ARG A 62 -12.54 -6.92 -5.78
CA ARG A 62 -13.56 -7.63 -6.53
C ARG A 62 -14.45 -8.48 -5.64
N GLY A 63 -13.86 -9.17 -4.66
CA GLY A 63 -14.60 -9.95 -3.66
C GLY A 63 -15.58 -9.10 -2.82
N LEU A 64 -15.32 -7.80 -2.70
CA LEU A 64 -16.21 -6.84 -2.06
C LEU A 64 -17.24 -6.21 -3.01
N GLY A 65 -17.28 -6.62 -4.29
CA GLY A 65 -18.24 -6.14 -5.29
C GLY A 65 -17.79 -4.94 -6.10
N TYR A 66 -16.53 -4.50 -5.97
CA TYR A 66 -15.97 -3.45 -6.82
C TYR A 66 -15.61 -3.99 -8.22
N GLN A 67 -15.45 -3.07 -9.16
CA GLN A 67 -14.96 -3.31 -10.52
C GLN A 67 -13.55 -2.70 -10.65
N PRO A 68 -12.51 -3.37 -10.15
CA PRO A 68 -11.18 -2.80 -10.08
C PRO A 68 -10.41 -2.95 -11.39
N ILE A 69 -9.68 -1.89 -11.76
CA ILE A 69 -8.55 -1.92 -12.68
C ILE A 69 -7.29 -1.97 -11.82
N GLY A 70 -6.52 -3.06 -11.89
CA GLY A 70 -5.24 -3.16 -11.21
C GLY A 70 -4.13 -2.53 -12.05
N VAL A 71 -3.36 -1.62 -11.48
CA VAL A 71 -2.22 -1.00 -12.18
C VAL A 71 -0.92 -1.21 -11.41
N ASP A 72 0.15 -1.49 -12.14
CA ASP A 72 1.49 -1.65 -11.57
C ASP A 72 2.55 -1.24 -12.58
N ILE A 73 3.73 -0.87 -12.10
CA ILE A 73 4.91 -0.53 -12.91
C ILE A 73 5.71 -1.77 -13.31
N SER A 74 5.48 -2.92 -12.67
CA SER A 74 6.20 -4.17 -12.92
C SER A 74 5.41 -5.10 -13.84
N ALA A 75 5.89 -5.25 -15.07
CA ALA A 75 5.33 -6.21 -16.02
C ALA A 75 5.39 -7.66 -15.49
N ALA A 76 6.43 -7.99 -14.70
CA ALA A 76 6.61 -9.33 -14.12
C ALA A 76 5.54 -9.62 -13.06
N MET A 77 5.19 -8.64 -12.23
CA MET A 77 4.11 -8.76 -11.23
C MET A 77 2.76 -8.91 -11.91
N LEU A 78 2.48 -8.09 -12.94
CA LEU A 78 1.24 -8.17 -13.71
C LEU A 78 1.08 -9.49 -14.47
N ALA A 79 2.16 -10.08 -14.98
CA ALA A 79 2.11 -11.41 -15.58
C ALA A 79 1.60 -12.47 -14.59
N LYS A 80 2.02 -12.39 -13.31
CA LYS A 80 1.53 -13.28 -12.25
C LYS A 80 0.08 -12.97 -11.88
N ALA A 81 -0.29 -11.69 -11.79
CA ALA A 81 -1.66 -11.28 -11.54
C ALA A 81 -2.61 -11.88 -12.59
N ARG A 82 -2.28 -11.75 -13.86
CA ARG A 82 -3.07 -12.33 -14.98
C ARG A 82 -3.10 -13.86 -14.96
N ALA A 83 -2.00 -14.51 -14.58
CA ALA A 83 -1.97 -15.97 -14.46
C ALA A 83 -2.90 -16.50 -13.36
N ARG A 84 -3.06 -15.74 -12.27
CA ARG A 84 -3.95 -16.09 -11.14
C ARG A 84 -5.41 -15.69 -11.37
N ASP A 85 -5.63 -14.68 -12.18
CA ASP A 85 -6.93 -14.06 -12.42
C ASP A 85 -7.03 -13.59 -13.87
N ALA A 86 -7.31 -14.55 -14.75
CA ALA A 86 -7.39 -14.34 -16.20
C ALA A 86 -8.53 -13.38 -16.61
N SER A 87 -9.53 -13.18 -15.75
CA SER A 87 -10.66 -12.28 -16.00
C SER A 87 -10.42 -10.85 -15.47
N GLY A 88 -9.30 -10.61 -14.79
CA GLY A 88 -8.96 -9.30 -14.22
C GLY A 88 -8.47 -8.30 -15.26
N ASP A 89 -8.81 -7.03 -15.05
CA ASP A 89 -8.22 -5.92 -15.82
C ASP A 89 -6.94 -5.47 -15.13
N TYR A 90 -5.80 -5.82 -15.71
CA TYR A 90 -4.47 -5.48 -15.19
C TYR A 90 -3.68 -4.70 -16.23
N ARG A 91 -3.24 -3.48 -15.89
CA ARG A 91 -2.57 -2.58 -16.83
C ARG A 91 -1.20 -2.17 -16.33
N LEU A 92 -0.23 -2.16 -17.24
CA LEU A 92 1.10 -1.62 -16.98
C LEU A 92 1.03 -0.10 -17.04
N VAL A 93 1.54 0.57 -16.03
CA VAL A 93 1.73 2.03 -16.03
C VAL A 93 3.22 2.35 -16.00
N VAL A 94 3.64 3.38 -16.71
CA VAL A 94 5.04 3.77 -16.77
C VAL A 94 5.23 4.94 -15.80
N ASP A 95 6.08 4.75 -14.81
CA ASP A 95 6.54 5.79 -13.86
C ASP A 95 5.43 6.67 -13.24
N GLY A 96 4.25 6.07 -13.03
CA GLY A 96 3.09 6.77 -12.46
C GLY A 96 2.26 7.55 -13.47
N GLU A 97 2.51 7.37 -14.76
CA GLU A 97 1.64 7.90 -15.82
C GLU A 97 0.28 7.19 -15.76
N THR A 98 -0.77 7.97 -15.60
CA THR A 98 -2.15 7.47 -15.47
C THR A 98 -3.05 7.96 -16.62
N ASP A 99 -2.45 8.49 -17.69
CA ASP A 99 -3.21 9.14 -18.77
C ASP A 99 -4.10 8.16 -19.57
N ASP A 100 -3.75 6.88 -19.56
CA ASP A 100 -4.57 5.81 -20.18
C ASP A 100 -5.71 5.31 -19.27
N LEU A 101 -5.84 5.86 -18.06
CA LEU A 101 -6.93 5.53 -17.13
C LEU A 101 -8.07 6.55 -17.23
N PRO A 102 -9.32 6.13 -17.04
CA PRO A 102 -10.48 7.02 -17.11
C PRO A 102 -10.39 8.14 -16.07
N ALA A 103 -10.27 9.39 -16.50
CA ALA A 103 -10.21 10.55 -15.63
C ALA A 103 -11.61 10.88 -15.07
N GLY A 104 -11.68 11.22 -13.77
CA GLY A 104 -12.93 11.66 -13.13
C GLY A 104 -13.97 10.54 -12.93
N GLU A 105 -13.57 9.27 -13.06
CA GLU A 105 -14.53 8.17 -13.02
C GLU A 105 -14.37 7.23 -11.81
N ALA A 106 -13.22 7.22 -11.15
CA ALA A 106 -12.97 6.30 -10.05
C ALA A 106 -13.79 6.69 -8.81
N ASP A 107 -14.64 5.78 -8.35
CA ASP A 107 -15.37 5.88 -7.10
C ASP A 107 -14.45 5.54 -5.91
N LEU A 108 -13.49 4.62 -6.12
CA LEU A 108 -12.45 4.23 -5.19
C LEU A 108 -11.10 4.18 -5.90
N ILE A 109 -10.09 4.83 -5.35
CA ILE A 109 -8.69 4.51 -5.62
C ILE A 109 -8.13 3.85 -4.36
N PHE A 110 -7.60 2.65 -4.48
CA PHE A 110 -6.93 1.96 -3.39
C PHE A 110 -5.43 1.87 -3.68
N ALA A 111 -4.61 2.16 -2.69
CA ALA A 111 -3.15 2.01 -2.76
C ALA A 111 -2.66 1.34 -1.48
N GLY A 112 -2.34 0.05 -1.56
CA GLY A 112 -1.86 -0.73 -0.43
C GLY A 112 -0.35 -0.90 -0.46
N PHE A 113 0.38 -0.28 0.48
CA PHE A 113 1.84 -0.33 0.64
C PHE A 113 2.65 0.19 -0.55
N THR A 114 1.99 0.83 -1.51
CA THR A 114 2.61 1.31 -2.76
C THR A 114 3.55 2.48 -2.51
N PHE A 115 3.19 3.34 -1.54
CA PHE A 115 3.92 4.58 -1.32
C PHE A 115 5.10 4.46 -0.36
N ASP A 116 5.27 3.33 0.34
CA ASP A 116 6.36 3.11 1.28
C ASP A 116 7.73 3.10 0.57
N ASN A 117 7.75 2.76 -0.72
CA ASN A 117 8.95 2.73 -1.55
C ASN A 117 9.17 3.98 -2.42
N VAL A 118 8.26 4.95 -2.42
CA VAL A 118 8.41 6.17 -3.22
C VAL A 118 9.36 7.15 -2.51
N PRO A 119 10.52 7.49 -3.10
CA PRO A 119 11.65 8.01 -2.33
C PRO A 119 11.56 9.49 -1.96
N THR A 120 10.82 10.33 -2.70
CA THR A 120 10.84 11.78 -2.47
C THR A 120 9.45 12.37 -2.33
N ARG A 121 9.39 13.51 -1.62
CA ARG A 121 8.17 14.29 -1.45
C ARG A 121 7.58 14.71 -2.81
N GLU A 122 8.41 15.25 -3.68
CA GLU A 122 7.99 15.76 -5.00
C GLU A 122 7.35 14.64 -5.82
N ARG A 123 7.95 13.45 -5.79
CA ARG A 123 7.43 12.28 -6.51
C ARG A 123 6.11 11.82 -5.92
N LYS A 124 5.99 11.78 -4.57
CA LYS A 124 4.71 11.46 -3.91
C LYS A 124 3.63 12.49 -4.30
N VAL A 125 3.93 13.78 -4.25
CA VAL A 125 2.97 14.84 -4.64
C VAL A 125 2.54 14.68 -6.09
N ALA A 126 3.46 14.42 -7.01
CA ALA A 126 3.14 14.21 -8.43
C ALA A 126 2.21 13.01 -8.61
N LEU A 127 2.51 11.87 -7.96
CA LEU A 127 1.69 10.66 -8.02
C LEU A 127 0.29 10.90 -7.43
N PHE A 128 0.18 11.49 -6.25
CA PHE A 128 -1.14 11.80 -5.66
C PHE A 128 -1.93 12.80 -6.50
N THR A 129 -1.27 13.77 -7.13
CA THR A 129 -1.91 14.71 -8.07
C THR A 129 -2.48 13.97 -9.29
N ALA A 130 -1.71 13.03 -9.86
CA ALA A 130 -2.17 12.20 -10.97
C ALA A 130 -3.36 11.32 -10.56
N LEU A 131 -3.28 10.67 -9.38
CA LEU A 131 -4.38 9.85 -8.87
C LEU A 131 -5.65 10.68 -8.56
N ARG A 132 -5.48 11.89 -8.02
CA ARG A 132 -6.62 12.78 -7.79
C ARG A 132 -7.41 13.07 -9.07
N ARG A 133 -6.75 13.18 -10.24
CA ARG A 133 -7.41 13.40 -11.54
C ARG A 133 -8.31 12.24 -11.97
N LEU A 134 -8.06 11.04 -11.47
CA LEU A 134 -8.89 9.86 -11.78
C LEU A 134 -10.16 9.81 -10.92
N LEU A 135 -10.18 10.47 -9.74
CA LEU A 135 -11.31 10.41 -8.83
C LEU A 135 -12.55 11.08 -9.42
N ALA A 136 -13.70 10.43 -9.30
CA ALA A 136 -15.00 11.07 -9.43
C ALA A 136 -15.16 12.16 -8.37
N ALA A 137 -16.10 13.09 -8.56
CA ALA A 137 -16.33 14.20 -7.64
C ALA A 137 -16.59 13.73 -6.19
N GLU A 138 -17.30 12.61 -6.02
CA GLU A 138 -17.54 11.97 -4.72
C GLU A 138 -16.64 10.75 -4.48
N GLY A 139 -15.61 10.54 -5.31
CA GLY A 139 -14.67 9.44 -5.18
C GLY A 139 -13.78 9.57 -3.95
N ARG A 140 -13.19 8.46 -3.55
CA ARG A 140 -12.25 8.39 -2.41
C ARG A 140 -10.95 7.72 -2.82
N LEU A 141 -9.84 8.27 -2.33
CA LEU A 141 -8.57 7.59 -2.34
C LEU A 141 -8.32 7.03 -0.95
N VAL A 142 -8.17 5.71 -0.84
CA VAL A 142 -7.82 5.03 0.39
C VAL A 142 -6.39 4.52 0.26
N MET A 143 -5.51 5.09 1.06
CA MET A 143 -4.11 4.69 1.14
C MET A 143 -3.89 3.91 2.42
N LEU A 144 -3.33 2.72 2.28
CA LEU A 144 -2.82 1.88 3.35
C LEU A 144 -1.28 1.91 3.29
N GLY A 145 -0.64 2.25 4.38
CA GLY A 145 0.82 2.33 4.47
C GLY A 145 1.36 1.96 5.83
N SER A 146 2.67 1.94 5.93
CA SER A 146 3.42 1.68 7.14
C SER A 146 3.41 2.90 8.07
N THR A 147 3.21 2.67 9.38
CA THR A 147 3.55 3.69 10.38
C THR A 147 5.06 3.69 10.63
N PRO A 148 5.65 4.77 11.18
CA PRO A 148 7.05 4.71 11.63
C PRO A 148 7.32 3.58 12.63
N GLU A 149 6.33 3.17 13.40
CA GLU A 149 6.43 2.14 14.43
C GLU A 149 6.74 0.74 13.87
N ILE A 150 6.36 0.46 12.60
CA ILE A 150 6.65 -0.84 11.97
C ILE A 150 8.16 -1.11 11.96
N TYR A 151 9.00 -0.08 11.88
CA TYR A 151 10.45 -0.17 11.81
C TYR A 151 11.14 -0.20 13.18
N LEU A 152 10.38 -0.03 14.27
CA LEU A 152 10.92 0.12 15.65
C LEU A 152 10.60 -1.06 16.57
N HIS A 153 9.58 -1.85 16.23
CA HIS A 153 9.07 -2.96 17.03
C HIS A 153 9.19 -4.29 16.32
N GLU A 154 9.06 -5.40 17.07
CA GLU A 154 8.89 -6.73 16.53
C GLU A 154 7.41 -7.04 16.35
N TRP A 155 7.08 -7.80 15.31
CA TRP A 155 5.71 -8.08 14.89
C TRP A 155 5.52 -9.56 14.59
N ALA A 156 4.30 -10.03 14.55
CA ALA A 156 4.00 -11.41 14.16
C ALA A 156 4.55 -11.75 12.76
N SER A 157 4.51 -10.78 11.84
CA SER A 157 4.92 -10.95 10.43
C SER A 157 6.24 -10.28 10.07
N PHE A 158 6.84 -9.47 10.95
CA PHE A 158 8.05 -8.70 10.63
C PHE A 158 9.05 -8.68 11.78
N SER A 159 10.34 -8.62 11.44
CA SER A 159 11.42 -8.41 12.41
C SER A 159 12.26 -7.20 12.05
N THR A 160 12.57 -6.38 13.04
CA THR A 160 13.40 -5.18 12.94
C THR A 160 14.68 -5.27 13.76
N LYS A 161 14.87 -6.35 14.53
CA LYS A 161 15.96 -6.52 15.51
C LYS A 161 17.35 -6.35 14.93
N ASP A 162 17.52 -6.68 13.64
CA ASP A 162 18.83 -6.63 12.96
C ASP A 162 19.12 -5.24 12.34
N PHE A 163 18.19 -4.27 12.50
CA PHE A 163 18.30 -2.92 11.92
C PHE A 163 18.27 -1.81 12.96
N PRO A 164 19.26 -1.72 13.87
CA PRO A 164 19.25 -0.71 14.95
C PRO A 164 19.28 0.73 14.43
N LEU A 165 19.72 0.97 13.20
CA LEU A 165 19.75 2.29 12.57
C LEU A 165 18.35 2.85 12.30
N ASN A 166 17.31 2.00 12.18
CA ASN A 166 15.93 2.45 12.06
C ASN A 166 15.53 3.41 13.20
N ARG A 167 16.09 3.22 14.41
CA ARG A 167 15.78 4.05 15.60
C ARG A 167 16.23 5.51 15.47
N THR A 168 17.17 5.79 14.59
CA THR A 168 17.72 7.14 14.37
C THR A 168 17.32 7.71 13.02
N ALA A 169 16.58 6.95 12.23
CA ALA A 169 16.11 7.35 10.91
C ALA A 169 15.14 8.54 11.02
N ARG A 170 15.22 9.41 10.04
CA ARG A 170 14.36 10.59 9.87
C ARG A 170 13.48 10.42 8.64
N CYS A 171 12.44 11.23 8.55
CA CYS A 171 11.58 11.24 7.37
C CYS A 171 12.41 11.40 6.08
N GLY A 172 12.25 10.46 5.15
CA GLY A 172 13.02 10.37 3.90
C GLY A 172 14.23 9.43 3.95
N ASP A 173 14.62 8.93 5.13
CA ASP A 173 15.70 7.96 5.26
C ASP A 173 15.25 6.53 4.91
N LEU A 174 16.21 5.72 4.47
CA LEU A 174 16.02 4.29 4.26
C LEU A 174 15.86 3.58 5.61
N VAL A 175 14.85 2.72 5.69
CA VAL A 175 14.58 1.83 6.83
C VAL A 175 14.37 0.40 6.33
N GLN A 176 14.56 -0.59 7.20
CA GLN A 176 14.58 -1.98 6.81
C GLN A 176 13.77 -2.85 7.74
N THR A 177 13.14 -3.90 7.16
CA THR A 177 12.48 -4.98 7.90
C THR A 177 12.77 -6.33 7.23
N ILE A 178 12.54 -7.42 7.95
CA ILE A 178 12.51 -8.78 7.39
C ILE A 178 11.07 -9.30 7.49
N MET A 179 10.51 -9.76 6.37
CA MET A 179 9.22 -10.46 6.37
C MET A 179 9.40 -11.88 6.91
N LEU A 180 8.56 -12.28 7.88
CA LEU A 180 8.63 -13.58 8.54
C LEU A 180 7.69 -14.64 7.92
N ASP A 181 6.74 -14.22 7.10
CA ASP A 181 5.73 -15.10 6.49
C ASP A 181 6.12 -15.63 5.10
N VAL A 182 7.32 -15.32 4.63
CA VAL A 182 7.83 -15.73 3.31
C VAL A 182 9.20 -16.40 3.44
N ASP A 183 9.59 -17.19 2.44
CA ASP A 183 10.89 -17.87 2.43
C ASP A 183 12.06 -16.90 2.18
N ASP A 184 11.82 -15.81 1.44
CA ASP A 184 12.82 -14.78 1.18
C ASP A 184 13.01 -13.88 2.42
N ARG A 185 14.09 -14.15 3.15
CA ARG A 185 14.46 -13.42 4.38
C ARG A 185 15.39 -12.24 4.11
N ARG A 186 15.59 -11.85 2.87
CA ARG A 186 16.36 -10.64 2.56
C ARG A 186 15.62 -9.41 3.09
N PRO A 187 16.35 -8.39 3.56
CA PRO A 187 15.73 -7.15 4.00
C PRO A 187 14.81 -6.54 2.94
N VAL A 188 13.69 -6.00 3.38
CA VAL A 188 12.84 -5.10 2.59
C VAL A 188 13.29 -3.69 2.92
N ASP A 189 13.58 -2.93 1.87
CA ASP A 189 13.97 -1.53 1.95
C ASP A 189 12.73 -0.65 1.73
N ASP A 190 12.43 0.20 2.70
CA ASP A 190 11.37 1.20 2.63
C ASP A 190 11.94 2.59 2.92
N ILE A 191 11.18 3.61 2.64
CA ILE A 191 11.52 5.00 2.98
C ILE A 191 10.61 5.45 4.11
N LEU A 192 11.21 5.84 5.24
CA LEU A 192 10.46 6.32 6.39
C LEU A 192 9.67 7.59 6.05
N TRP A 193 8.35 7.57 6.26
CA TRP A 193 7.48 8.74 6.16
C TRP A 193 6.63 8.87 7.42
N THR A 194 6.57 10.10 7.95
CA THR A 194 5.74 10.42 9.11
C THR A 194 4.34 10.82 8.67
N ASP A 195 3.38 10.77 9.60
CA ASP A 195 2.00 11.22 9.36
C ASP A 195 1.97 12.70 8.92
N ASP A 196 2.72 13.57 9.58
CA ASP A 196 2.79 14.99 9.21
C ASP A 196 3.30 15.19 7.79
N ALA A 197 4.31 14.42 7.37
CA ALA A 197 4.85 14.49 6.02
C ALA A 197 3.84 13.99 4.97
N TYR A 198 3.06 12.95 5.27
CA TYR A 198 1.97 12.52 4.40
C TYR A 198 0.85 13.55 4.31
N ARG A 199 0.45 14.18 5.44
CA ARG A 199 -0.56 15.27 5.45
C ARG A 199 -0.15 16.42 4.55
N ASP A 200 1.12 16.82 4.61
CA ASP A 200 1.66 17.87 3.72
C ASP A 200 1.63 17.44 2.24
N VAL A 201 2.00 16.19 1.94
CA VAL A 201 1.92 15.63 0.58
C VAL A 201 0.48 15.64 0.06
N PHE A 202 -0.49 15.17 0.85
CA PHE A 202 -1.91 15.14 0.45
C PHE A 202 -2.43 16.56 0.17
N ALA A 203 -2.18 17.51 1.08
CA ALA A 203 -2.57 18.91 0.90
C ALA A 203 -1.94 19.53 -0.35
N SER A 204 -0.65 19.26 -0.60
CA SER A 204 0.07 19.74 -1.79
C SER A 204 -0.46 19.15 -3.09
N ALA A 205 -0.99 17.92 -3.05
CA ALA A 205 -1.66 17.26 -4.19
C ALA A 205 -3.13 17.70 -4.35
N GLY A 206 -3.64 18.59 -3.48
CA GLY A 206 -5.02 19.04 -3.49
C GLY A 206 -6.03 18.00 -2.99
N LEU A 207 -5.57 17.03 -2.20
CA LEU A 207 -6.40 16.03 -1.54
C LEU A 207 -6.74 16.48 -0.10
N ARG A 208 -7.98 16.26 0.32
CA ARG A 208 -8.45 16.56 1.66
C ARG A 208 -8.62 15.27 2.45
N MET A 209 -7.96 15.16 3.60
CA MET A 209 -8.12 14.01 4.48
C MET A 209 -9.48 14.05 5.19
N LEU A 210 -10.20 12.93 5.10
CA LEU A 210 -11.51 12.73 5.74
C LEU A 210 -11.39 11.92 7.02
N ASP A 211 -10.56 10.87 7.00
CA ASP A 211 -10.42 9.92 8.10
C ASP A 211 -9.01 9.35 8.13
N VAL A 212 -8.59 8.91 9.30
CA VAL A 212 -7.34 8.17 9.51
C VAL A 212 -7.55 7.08 10.55
N ARG A 213 -7.14 5.87 10.25
CA ARG A 213 -7.26 4.71 11.14
C ARG A 213 -5.91 4.06 11.40
N HIS A 214 -5.72 3.61 12.63
CA HIS A 214 -4.55 2.88 13.09
C HIS A 214 -5.01 1.54 13.69
N PRO A 215 -5.14 0.47 12.88
CA PRO A 215 -5.69 -0.80 13.33
C PRO A 215 -4.77 -1.49 14.34
N LEU A 216 -5.33 -1.88 15.49
CA LEU A 216 -4.66 -2.69 16.50
C LEU A 216 -5.18 -4.13 16.47
N GLY A 217 -4.33 -5.08 16.81
CA GLY A 217 -4.70 -6.46 17.04
C GLY A 217 -5.63 -6.61 18.26
N ARG A 218 -6.49 -7.59 18.23
CA ARG A 218 -7.40 -7.94 19.34
C ARG A 218 -6.98 -9.26 19.96
N PRO A 219 -7.07 -9.42 21.28
CA PRO A 219 -6.65 -10.66 21.94
C PRO A 219 -7.43 -11.91 21.53
N ASP A 220 -8.66 -11.74 21.00
CA ASP A 220 -9.54 -12.81 20.55
C ASP A 220 -9.32 -13.22 19.08
N GLU A 221 -8.42 -12.55 18.36
CA GLU A 221 -8.06 -12.90 16.98
C GLU A 221 -7.07 -14.09 16.95
N PRO A 222 -7.10 -14.93 15.90
CA PRO A 222 -6.37 -16.19 15.85
C PRO A 222 -4.88 -16.03 15.51
N TYR A 223 -4.24 -15.00 16.03
CA TYR A 223 -2.84 -14.69 15.77
C TYR A 223 -2.02 -14.54 17.05
N ALA A 224 -0.79 -14.99 17.01
CA ALA A 224 0.18 -14.77 18.09
C ALA A 224 0.78 -13.36 17.99
N TRP A 225 -0.01 -12.36 18.37
CA TRP A 225 0.41 -10.98 18.35
C TRP A 225 1.68 -10.74 19.20
N VAL A 226 2.55 -9.85 18.75
CA VAL A 226 3.76 -9.42 19.45
C VAL A 226 3.57 -8.00 19.98
N SER A 227 3.60 -6.99 19.11
CA SER A 227 3.37 -5.60 19.47
C SER A 227 2.00 -5.08 19.02
N GLU A 228 1.31 -5.79 18.14
CA GLU A 228 0.12 -5.34 17.41
C GLU A 228 -1.07 -4.97 18.29
N THR A 229 -1.16 -5.49 19.51
CA THR A 229 -2.26 -5.17 20.44
C THR A 229 -2.08 -3.81 21.15
N THR A 230 -0.88 -3.23 21.09
CA THR A 230 -0.54 -1.99 21.79
C THR A 230 -0.02 -0.89 20.87
N VAL A 231 0.57 -1.28 19.73
CA VAL A 231 1.14 -0.38 18.74
C VAL A 231 0.57 -0.73 17.38
N ALA A 232 0.19 0.29 16.59
CA ALA A 232 -0.35 0.07 15.26
C ALA A 232 0.78 0.01 14.22
N PRO A 233 0.95 -1.10 13.49
CA PRO A 233 1.94 -1.20 12.42
C PRO A 233 1.54 -0.42 11.16
N TRP A 234 0.25 -0.22 10.97
CA TRP A 234 -0.33 0.34 9.74
C TRP A 234 -1.13 1.60 10.00
N VAL A 235 -1.22 2.42 8.96
CA VAL A 235 -2.12 3.56 8.89
C VAL A 235 -2.97 3.48 7.62
N ILE A 236 -4.25 3.81 7.74
CA ILE A 236 -5.19 3.88 6.62
C ILE A 236 -5.71 5.30 6.54
N TYR A 237 -5.41 5.99 5.45
CA TYR A 237 -5.91 7.33 5.17
C TYR A 237 -7.07 7.26 4.19
N VAL A 238 -8.14 8.01 4.46
CA VAL A 238 -9.25 8.22 3.54
C VAL A 238 -9.22 9.66 3.06
N LEU A 239 -9.08 9.84 1.75
CA LEU A 239 -8.87 11.13 1.12
C LEU A 239 -10.00 11.43 0.11
N ALA A 240 -10.37 12.70 -0.01
CA ALA A 240 -11.29 13.23 -1.02
C ALA A 240 -10.55 14.19 -1.97
N PRO A 241 -11.04 14.36 -3.22
CA PRO A 241 -10.51 15.32 -4.16
C PRO A 241 -10.70 16.78 -3.72
#